data_b1cb8c8347b4b3eb75fd442b02fbfe46
#
_entry.id   b1cb8c8347b4b3eb75fd442b02fbfe46
#
_cell.length_a   1.000
_cell.length_b   1.000
_cell.length_c   1.000
_cell.angle_alpha   90.00
_cell.angle_beta   90.00
_cell.angle_gamma   90.00
#
_symmetry.space_group_name_H-M   'P 1'
#
loop_
_entity.id
_entity.type
_entity.pdbx_description
1 polymer ?
#
loop_
_entity_poly.entity_id
_entity_poly.type
_entity_poly.pdbx_seq_one_letter_code
_entity_poly.pdbx_strand_id
1 'polypeptide(L)'
;MSTTTEKTAVDKAEEYYDSTPADEFYFKIWGGDHIHVGIYNHPKESIKDASPRIVQMMASKLKLNSNTKLLDLGSGYGGAARYLAENFGCQVTCLNLSSNQNERNRALNKKNDLDGLITVVEGNFEDIPFPENS
;
A
#
# COMPACT_ATOMS: atom_id res chain seq x y z
N MET A 1 14.42 11.87 36.99
CA MET A 1 13.05 11.40 36.69
C MET A 1 12.97 11.14 35.20
N SER A 2 12.81 9.88 34.83
CA SER A 2 12.62 9.48 33.42
C SER A 2 11.17 9.78 33.05
N THR A 3 10.94 10.83 32.26
CA THR A 3 9.64 11.09 31.61
C THR A 3 9.49 10.07 30.48
N THR A 4 8.82 8.98 30.74
CA THR A 4 8.37 8.05 29.70
C THR A 4 7.30 8.79 28.91
N THR A 5 7.66 9.37 27.78
CA THR A 5 6.67 9.93 26.84
C THR A 5 5.79 8.80 26.35
N GLU A 6 4.52 8.86 26.62
CA GLU A 6 3.56 7.83 26.21
C GLU A 6 3.50 7.83 24.68
N LYS A 7 3.77 6.67 24.05
CA LYS A 7 3.73 6.53 22.60
C LYS A 7 2.34 6.83 22.05
N THR A 8 2.27 7.62 21.00
CA THR A 8 1.01 7.90 20.29
C THR A 8 0.49 6.66 19.57
N ALA A 9 -0.75 6.71 19.10
CA ALA A 9 -1.31 5.63 18.28
C ALA A 9 -0.52 5.44 16.96
N VAL A 10 -0.02 6.53 16.40
CA VAL A 10 0.82 6.51 15.19
C VAL A 10 2.15 5.82 15.44
N ASP A 11 2.85 6.17 16.55
CA ASP A 11 4.12 5.54 16.92
C ASP A 11 3.96 4.02 17.12
N LYS A 12 2.86 3.61 17.75
CA LYS A 12 2.54 2.18 17.96
C LYS A 12 2.25 1.44 16.66
N ALA A 13 1.55 2.08 15.73
CA ALA A 13 1.24 1.52 14.42
C ALA A 13 2.52 1.37 13.58
N GLU A 14 3.37 2.39 13.55
CA GLU A 14 4.64 2.36 12.84
C GLU A 14 5.53 1.24 13.36
N GLU A 15 5.73 1.16 14.69
CA GLU A 15 6.53 0.11 15.33
C GLU A 15 5.99 -1.31 15.03
N TYR A 16 4.66 -1.48 15.02
CA TYR A 16 4.04 -2.75 14.70
C TYR A 16 4.33 -3.18 13.25
N TYR A 17 4.05 -2.31 12.29
CA TYR A 17 4.21 -2.63 10.86
C TYR A 17 5.68 -2.71 10.43
N ASP A 18 6.59 -2.05 11.12
CA ASP A 18 8.04 -2.17 10.91
C ASP A 18 8.65 -3.39 11.59
N SER A 19 7.90 -4.07 12.44
CA SER A 19 8.42 -5.27 13.11
C SER A 19 8.62 -6.42 12.12
N THR A 20 9.72 -7.15 12.28
CA THR A 20 10.03 -8.34 11.45
C THR A 20 8.90 -9.39 11.47
N PRO A 21 8.28 -9.72 12.61
CA PRO A 21 7.18 -10.68 12.63
C PRO A 21 5.96 -10.23 11.83
N ALA A 22 5.57 -8.96 11.91
CA ALA A 22 4.45 -8.44 11.13
C ALA A 22 4.77 -8.43 9.63
N ASP A 23 5.94 -7.96 9.23
CA ASP A 23 6.38 -7.95 7.84
C ASP A 23 6.43 -9.36 7.24
N GLU A 24 7.00 -10.34 7.96
CA GLU A 24 7.02 -11.73 7.50
C GLU A 24 5.63 -12.35 7.38
N PHE A 25 4.74 -12.07 8.34
CA PHE A 25 3.37 -12.57 8.31
C PHE A 25 2.60 -12.01 7.11
N TYR A 26 2.58 -10.70 6.93
CA TYR A 26 1.82 -10.08 5.85
C TYR A 26 2.39 -10.41 4.47
N PHE A 27 3.70 -10.41 4.31
CA PHE A 27 4.32 -10.66 3.02
C PHE A 27 4.34 -12.15 2.64
N LYS A 28 4.67 -13.06 3.57
CA LYS A 28 4.82 -14.49 3.26
C LYS A 28 3.54 -15.30 3.39
N ILE A 29 2.65 -14.93 4.32
CA ILE A 29 1.50 -15.76 4.70
C ILE A 29 0.19 -15.13 4.23
N TRP A 30 0.00 -13.82 4.44
CA TRP A 30 -1.28 -13.18 4.16
C TRP A 30 -1.57 -13.12 2.65
N GLY A 31 -0.85 -12.35 1.90
CA GLY A 31 -1.15 -12.17 0.48
C GLY A 31 -0.01 -11.59 -0.35
N GLY A 32 1.16 -11.41 0.25
CA GLY A 32 2.30 -10.78 -0.43
C GLY A 32 2.03 -9.31 -0.71
N ASP A 33 1.84 -8.97 -1.97
CA ASP A 33 1.68 -7.58 -2.42
C ASP A 33 0.40 -6.90 -1.90
N HIS A 34 -0.63 -7.67 -1.56
CA HIS A 34 -1.92 -7.18 -1.09
C HIS A 34 -2.18 -7.64 0.34
N ILE A 35 -2.30 -6.68 1.25
CA ILE A 35 -2.61 -6.93 2.67
C ILE A 35 -4.03 -6.51 3.06
N HIS A 36 -4.93 -6.49 2.10
CA HIS A 36 -6.36 -6.24 2.34
C HIS A 36 -7.13 -7.53 2.60
N VAL A 37 -8.33 -7.37 3.14
CA VAL A 37 -9.34 -8.43 3.10
C VAL A 37 -9.84 -8.55 1.65
N GLY A 38 -9.83 -9.75 1.11
CA GLY A 38 -10.20 -10.00 -0.29
C GLY A 38 -11.70 -10.19 -0.51
N ILE A 39 -12.08 -10.23 -1.78
CA ILE A 39 -13.41 -10.66 -2.22
C ILE A 39 -13.32 -12.11 -2.67
N TYR A 40 -13.98 -12.99 -1.92
CA TYR A 40 -13.94 -14.42 -2.14
C TYR A 40 -15.05 -14.88 -3.09
N ASN A 41 -14.71 -15.69 -4.08
CA ASN A 41 -15.68 -16.34 -4.96
C ASN A 41 -16.24 -17.62 -4.34
N HIS A 42 -15.47 -18.26 -3.45
CA HIS A 42 -15.94 -19.42 -2.68
C HIS A 42 -15.16 -19.56 -1.36
N PRO A 43 -15.72 -20.25 -0.34
CA PRO A 43 -15.18 -20.29 1.02
C PRO A 43 -13.79 -20.93 1.17
N LYS A 44 -13.33 -21.72 0.19
CA LYS A 44 -12.02 -22.40 0.21
C LYS A 44 -10.94 -21.68 -0.60
N GLU A 45 -11.25 -20.50 -1.09
CA GLU A 45 -10.29 -19.72 -1.87
C GLU A 45 -9.18 -19.16 -0.98
N SER A 46 -7.97 -19.01 -1.51
CA SER A 46 -6.86 -18.43 -0.78
C SER A 46 -7.01 -16.91 -0.63
N ILE A 47 -6.45 -16.36 0.45
CA ILE A 47 -6.37 -14.90 0.65
C ILE A 47 -5.63 -14.25 -0.53
N LYS A 48 -4.57 -14.88 -1.00
CA LYS A 48 -3.75 -14.39 -2.12
C LYS A 48 -4.55 -14.20 -3.40
N ASP A 49 -5.49 -15.11 -3.69
CA ASP A 49 -6.33 -15.03 -4.89
C ASP A 49 -7.51 -14.04 -4.70
N ALA A 50 -8.01 -13.94 -3.48
CA ALA A 50 -9.14 -13.07 -3.16
C ALA A 50 -8.76 -11.58 -3.00
N SER A 51 -7.57 -11.29 -2.46
CA SER A 51 -7.13 -9.92 -2.15
C SER A 51 -7.06 -8.98 -3.35
N PRO A 52 -6.57 -9.36 -4.54
CA PRO A 52 -6.53 -8.46 -5.69
C PRO A 52 -7.90 -8.01 -6.19
N ARG A 53 -8.96 -8.79 -5.94
CA ARG A 53 -10.31 -8.49 -6.46
C ARG A 53 -10.91 -7.23 -5.87
N ILE A 54 -10.56 -6.85 -4.63
CA ILE A 54 -11.04 -5.58 -4.07
C ILE A 54 -10.51 -4.39 -4.87
N VAL A 55 -9.24 -4.44 -5.29
CA VAL A 55 -8.63 -3.40 -6.13
C VAL A 55 -9.27 -3.37 -7.51
N GLN A 56 -9.49 -4.52 -8.12
CA GLN A 56 -10.16 -4.65 -9.42
C GLN A 56 -11.59 -4.08 -9.38
N MET A 57 -12.34 -4.39 -8.32
CA MET A 57 -13.68 -3.88 -8.13
C MET A 57 -13.69 -2.35 -7.96
N MET A 58 -12.79 -1.78 -7.15
CA MET A 58 -12.69 -0.34 -6.98
C MET A 58 -12.29 0.34 -8.30
N ALA A 59 -11.30 -0.19 -9.00
CA ALA A 59 -10.84 0.32 -10.28
C ALA A 59 -11.95 0.33 -11.33
N SER A 60 -12.80 -0.72 -11.37
CA SER A 60 -13.94 -0.80 -12.31
C SER A 60 -14.98 0.30 -12.15
N LYS A 61 -15.02 0.95 -10.98
CA LYS A 61 -15.94 2.06 -10.68
C LYS A 61 -15.38 3.44 -11.03
N LEU A 62 -14.10 3.49 -11.39
CA LEU A 62 -13.38 4.72 -11.70
C LEU A 62 -13.09 4.79 -13.20
N LYS A 63 -13.07 6.00 -13.74
CA LYS A 63 -12.69 6.24 -15.15
C LYS A 63 -11.19 6.49 -15.24
N LEU A 64 -10.40 5.44 -15.05
CA LEU A 64 -8.94 5.50 -15.01
C LEU A 64 -8.33 5.50 -16.41
N ASN A 65 -7.27 6.29 -16.57
CA ASN A 65 -6.45 6.35 -17.79
C ASN A 65 -5.03 6.86 -17.46
N SER A 66 -4.18 6.97 -18.47
CA SER A 66 -2.78 7.41 -18.31
C SER A 66 -2.60 8.87 -17.85
N ASN A 67 -3.65 9.69 -17.87
CA ASN A 67 -3.62 11.05 -17.33
C ASN A 67 -4.09 11.12 -15.88
N THR A 68 -4.55 10.00 -15.32
CA THR A 68 -5.04 9.94 -13.94
C THR A 68 -3.87 9.95 -12.98
N LYS A 69 -3.95 10.84 -11.99
CA LYS A 69 -3.06 10.88 -10.82
C LYS A 69 -3.82 10.39 -9.60
N LEU A 70 -3.26 9.43 -8.90
CA LEU A 70 -3.87 8.82 -7.73
C LEU A 70 -2.98 8.99 -6.50
N LEU A 71 -3.60 9.18 -5.37
CA LEU A 71 -2.98 9.11 -4.06
C LEU A 71 -3.51 7.86 -3.34
N ASP A 72 -2.60 6.94 -3.02
CA ASP A 72 -2.89 5.71 -2.28
C ASP A 72 -2.47 5.89 -0.83
N LEU A 73 -3.44 6.09 0.05
CA LEU A 73 -3.24 6.32 1.47
C LEU A 73 -3.16 4.99 2.23
N GLY A 74 -2.07 4.77 2.96
CA GLY A 74 -1.83 3.49 3.61
C GLY A 74 -1.51 2.38 2.60
N SER A 75 -0.63 2.67 1.67
CA SER A 75 -0.36 1.83 0.48
C SER A 75 0.29 0.47 0.77
N GLY A 76 0.80 0.23 1.98
CA GLY A 76 1.45 -1.02 2.34
C GLY A 76 2.59 -1.38 1.38
N TYR A 77 2.56 -2.56 0.81
CA TYR A 77 3.56 -3.02 -0.17
C TYR A 77 3.32 -2.51 -1.60
N GLY A 78 2.29 -1.70 -1.82
CA GLY A 78 2.02 -1.07 -3.12
C GLY A 78 1.35 -1.96 -4.16
N GLY A 79 0.74 -3.07 -3.76
CA GLY A 79 0.07 -3.98 -4.70
C GLY A 79 -1.05 -3.32 -5.48
N ALA A 80 -1.87 -2.48 -4.84
CA ALA A 80 -2.91 -1.70 -5.51
C ALA A 80 -2.32 -0.71 -6.51
N ALA A 81 -1.29 0.03 -6.12
CA ALA A 81 -0.61 0.99 -6.98
C ALA A 81 -0.03 0.32 -8.23
N ARG A 82 0.63 -0.85 -8.08
CA ARG A 82 1.15 -1.61 -9.22
C ARG A 82 0.05 -2.07 -10.16
N TYR A 83 -1.04 -2.63 -9.62
CA TYR A 83 -2.18 -3.03 -10.43
C TYR A 83 -2.73 -1.86 -11.27
N LEU A 84 -2.91 -0.69 -10.66
CA LEU A 84 -3.45 0.50 -11.33
C LEU A 84 -2.49 1.06 -12.37
N ALA A 85 -1.20 1.12 -12.08
CA ALA A 85 -0.19 1.57 -13.01
C ALA A 85 -0.05 0.63 -14.23
N GLU A 86 -0.01 -0.69 -14.01
CA GLU A 86 0.10 -1.68 -15.07
C GLU A 86 -1.12 -1.71 -16.00
N ASN A 87 -2.32 -1.66 -15.45
CA ASN A 87 -3.54 -1.87 -16.23
C ASN A 87 -4.11 -0.59 -16.84
N PHE A 88 -3.83 0.58 -16.26
CA PHE A 88 -4.42 1.85 -16.69
C PHE A 88 -3.37 2.93 -17.05
N GLY A 89 -2.10 2.69 -16.76
CA GLY A 89 -1.04 3.68 -16.96
C GLY A 89 -1.09 4.86 -16.00
N CYS A 90 -1.81 4.74 -14.88
CA CYS A 90 -1.97 5.80 -13.90
C CYS A 90 -0.64 6.16 -13.23
N GLN A 91 -0.47 7.43 -12.90
CA GLN A 91 0.55 7.88 -11.96
C GLN A 91 0.01 7.71 -10.54
N VAL A 92 0.73 6.99 -9.70
CA VAL A 92 0.30 6.72 -8.32
C VAL A 92 1.34 7.22 -7.34
N THR A 93 0.91 8.04 -6.38
CA THR A 93 1.72 8.38 -5.21
C THR A 93 1.23 7.54 -4.03
N CYS A 94 2.11 6.70 -3.51
CA CYS A 94 1.89 5.90 -2.32
C CYS A 94 2.32 6.68 -1.09
N LEU A 95 1.43 6.89 -0.13
CA LEU A 95 1.76 7.45 1.19
C LEU A 95 1.57 6.35 2.24
N ASN A 96 2.64 6.01 2.94
CA ASN A 96 2.60 4.92 3.92
C ASN A 96 3.60 5.16 5.06
N LEU A 97 3.22 4.75 6.26
CA LEU A 97 3.95 5.03 7.48
C LEU A 97 5.18 4.12 7.67
N SER A 98 5.05 2.82 7.34
CA SER A 98 6.09 1.82 7.59
C SER A 98 7.24 1.93 6.59
N SER A 99 8.45 2.20 7.07
CA SER A 99 9.64 2.29 6.22
C SER A 99 10.01 0.95 5.60
N ASN A 100 9.85 -0.16 6.33
CA ASN A 100 10.10 -1.51 5.80
C ASN A 100 9.17 -1.87 4.65
N GLN A 101 7.87 -1.55 4.77
CA GLN A 101 6.92 -1.75 3.68
C GLN A 101 7.24 -0.86 2.48
N ASN A 102 7.65 0.39 2.72
CA ASN A 102 8.02 1.34 1.68
C ASN A 102 9.26 0.89 0.90
N GLU A 103 10.26 0.33 1.55
CA GLU A 103 11.44 -0.24 0.89
C GLU A 103 11.06 -1.41 -0.02
N ARG A 104 10.22 -2.33 0.45
CA ARG A 104 9.70 -3.43 -0.37
C ARG A 104 8.89 -2.91 -1.56
N ASN A 105 8.03 -1.92 -1.33
CA ASN A 105 7.24 -1.28 -2.37
C ASN A 105 8.15 -0.72 -3.48
N ARG A 106 9.17 0.06 -3.12
CA ARG A 106 10.14 0.61 -4.09
C ARG A 106 10.88 -0.49 -4.85
N ALA A 107 11.33 -1.54 -4.16
CA ALA A 107 12.04 -2.65 -4.80
C ALA A 107 11.15 -3.41 -5.79
N LEU A 108 9.89 -3.66 -5.44
CA LEU A 108 8.92 -4.32 -6.31
C LEU A 108 8.54 -3.45 -7.51
N ASN A 109 8.36 -2.14 -7.33
CA ASN A 109 8.10 -1.21 -8.42
C ASN A 109 9.24 -1.20 -9.44
N LYS A 110 10.49 -1.14 -8.97
CA LYS A 110 11.67 -1.20 -9.82
C LYS A 110 11.78 -2.53 -10.55
N LYS A 111 11.54 -3.64 -9.87
CA LYS A 111 11.58 -4.98 -10.47
C LYS A 111 10.56 -5.15 -11.60
N ASN A 112 9.44 -4.44 -11.54
CA ASN A 112 8.35 -4.48 -12.53
C ASN A 112 8.39 -3.31 -13.52
N ASP A 113 9.46 -2.50 -13.54
CA ASP A 113 9.60 -1.32 -14.40
C ASP A 113 8.48 -0.28 -14.23
N LEU A 114 7.96 -0.15 -13.00
CA LEU A 114 6.87 0.76 -12.64
C LEU A 114 7.32 1.96 -11.79
N ASP A 115 8.58 2.07 -11.47
CA ASP A 115 9.15 3.17 -10.68
C ASP A 115 9.07 4.55 -11.36
N GLY A 116 8.84 4.58 -12.68
CA GLY A 116 8.50 5.80 -13.42
C GLY A 116 7.04 6.28 -13.23
N LEU A 117 6.13 5.40 -12.81
CA LEU A 117 4.72 5.72 -12.59
C LEU A 117 4.34 5.78 -11.10
N ILE A 118 5.09 5.10 -10.24
CA ILE A 118 4.78 4.96 -8.81
C ILE A 118 5.83 5.67 -7.97
N THR A 119 5.41 6.65 -7.20
CA THR A 119 6.23 7.34 -6.21
C THR A 119 5.85 6.87 -4.81
N VAL A 120 6.84 6.56 -3.96
CA VAL A 120 6.60 6.12 -2.58
C VAL A 120 7.10 7.17 -1.61
N VAL A 121 6.20 7.71 -0.80
CA VAL A 121 6.45 8.73 0.22
C VAL A 121 6.18 8.12 1.60
N GLU A 122 7.13 8.30 2.51
CA GLU A 122 6.95 7.94 3.90
C GLU A 122 6.23 9.07 4.62
N GLY A 123 5.16 8.74 5.32
CA GLY A 123 4.38 9.72 6.05
C GLY A 123 3.06 9.18 6.59
N ASN A 124 2.44 10.01 7.42
CA ASN A 124 1.16 9.75 8.04
C ASN A 124 0.03 10.36 7.20
N PHE A 125 -0.99 9.59 6.89
CA PHE A 125 -2.16 10.07 6.15
C PHE A 125 -3.06 11.04 6.97
N GLU A 126 -2.83 11.17 8.27
CA GLU A 126 -3.46 12.20 9.10
C GLU A 126 -2.85 13.59 8.86
N ASP A 127 -1.64 13.64 8.28
CA ASP A 127 -0.92 14.86 7.91
C ASP A 127 -0.36 14.70 6.49
N ILE A 128 -1.22 14.87 5.50
CA ILE A 128 -0.91 14.64 4.09
C ILE A 128 0.04 15.73 3.58
N PRO A 129 1.28 15.39 3.12
CA PRO A 129 2.31 16.36 2.78
C PRO A 129 2.19 16.91 1.35
N PHE A 130 0.97 17.05 0.84
CA PHE A 130 0.70 17.55 -0.50
C PHE A 130 -0.28 18.73 -0.46
N PRO A 131 -0.17 19.70 -1.41
CA PRO A 131 -1.14 20.77 -1.53
C PRO A 131 -2.55 20.26 -1.82
N GLU A 132 -3.56 21.03 -1.44
CA GLU A 132 -4.93 20.79 -1.87
C GLU A 132 -5.02 20.81 -3.40
N ASN A 133 -5.83 19.92 -3.96
CA ASN A 133 -6.06 19.80 -5.41
C ASN A 133 -4.81 19.47 -6.24
N SER A 134 -3.80 18.86 -5.65
CA SER A 134 -2.64 18.35 -6.39
C SER A 134 -2.92 16.97 -6.97
#